data_dd3ebac697606d3d275efe50291dce96
#
_entry.id   dd3ebac697606d3d275efe50291dce96
#
_cell.length_a   1.000
_cell.length_b   1.000
_cell.length_c   1.000
_cell.angle_alpha   90.00
_cell.angle_beta   90.00
_cell.angle_gamma   90.00
#
_symmetry.space_group_name_H-M   'P 1'
#
loop_
_entity.id
_entity.type
_entity.pdbx_description
1 polymer ?
#
loop_
_entity_poly.entity_id
_entity_poly.type
_entity_poly.pdbx_seq_one_letter_code
_entity_poly.pdbx_strand_id
1 'polypeptide(L)'
;TDYWKDTGTPEDIINANSQILANLISSNNGEIDETVKIEGSVVIGENTVIQSNAKIIGPVILGRNCIIKQESVIGPNTSVGDDVTISNSEISNSIIMSSCRIEGSLKIKNSIISSNSQIVSNDDSGEGKIFLLGEGTKIYL
;
A
#
# COMPACT_ATOMS: atom_id res chain seq x y z
N THR A 1 -19.33 10.08 -19.96
CA THR A 1 -18.91 9.21 -21.01
C THR A 1 -17.42 9.29 -21.25
N ASP A 2 -16.95 10.44 -21.71
CA ASP A 2 -15.51 10.62 -21.91
C ASP A 2 -14.76 10.62 -20.60
N TYR A 3 -15.47 10.73 -19.51
CA TYR A 3 -14.89 10.63 -18.19
C TYR A 3 -14.05 9.35 -18.02
N TRP A 4 -14.56 8.24 -18.53
CA TRP A 4 -13.84 6.97 -18.46
C TRP A 4 -12.55 6.99 -19.25
N LYS A 5 -12.51 7.71 -20.34
CA LYS A 5 -11.31 7.86 -21.14
C LYS A 5 -10.28 8.73 -20.42
N ASP A 6 -10.76 9.75 -19.72
CA ASP A 6 -9.89 10.68 -19.04
C ASP A 6 -9.24 10.08 -17.80
N THR A 7 -9.88 9.09 -17.20
CA THR A 7 -9.36 8.43 -16.00
C THR A 7 -9.01 6.98 -16.24
N GLY A 8 -8.86 6.60 -17.52
CA GLY A 8 -8.66 5.20 -17.88
C GLY A 8 -7.24 4.68 -17.72
N THR A 9 -6.25 5.56 -17.59
CA THR A 9 -4.87 5.09 -17.45
C THR A 9 -4.50 4.89 -15.98
N PRO A 10 -3.60 3.95 -15.70
CA PRO A 10 -3.10 3.77 -14.34
C PRO A 10 -2.50 5.04 -13.73
N GLU A 11 -1.79 5.81 -14.53
CA GLU A 11 -1.23 7.09 -14.06
C GLU A 11 -2.31 8.05 -13.61
N ASP A 12 -3.40 8.14 -14.36
CA ASP A 12 -4.51 9.02 -14.00
C ASP A 12 -5.16 8.60 -12.70
N ILE A 13 -5.32 7.30 -12.49
CA ILE A 13 -5.90 6.76 -11.26
C ILE A 13 -4.99 7.05 -10.07
N ILE A 14 -3.70 6.85 -10.22
CA ILE A 14 -2.72 7.13 -9.17
C ILE A 14 -2.67 8.61 -8.85
N ASN A 15 -2.72 9.47 -9.87
CA ASN A 15 -2.76 10.91 -9.67
C ASN A 15 -4.03 11.35 -8.94
N ALA A 16 -5.17 10.77 -9.29
CA ALA A 16 -6.43 11.05 -8.59
C ALA A 16 -6.35 10.63 -7.13
N ASN A 17 -5.77 9.49 -6.85
CA ASN A 17 -5.54 9.02 -5.49
C ASN A 17 -4.67 10.01 -4.70
N SER A 18 -3.58 10.47 -5.29
CA SER A 18 -2.69 11.44 -4.67
C SER A 18 -3.43 12.74 -4.32
N GLN A 19 -4.32 13.20 -5.19
CA GLN A 19 -5.11 14.40 -4.94
C GLN A 19 -6.09 14.20 -3.78
N ILE A 20 -6.72 13.04 -3.71
CA ILE A 20 -7.61 12.71 -2.58
C ILE A 20 -6.82 12.70 -1.27
N LEU A 21 -5.62 12.16 -1.29
CA LEU A 21 -4.78 12.05 -0.10
C LEU A 21 -4.19 13.39 0.35
N ALA A 22 -4.16 14.40 -0.50
CA ALA A 22 -3.49 15.66 -0.22
C ALA A 22 -4.05 16.38 1.01
N ASN A 23 -5.33 16.18 1.33
CA ASN A 23 -5.99 16.82 2.47
C ASN A 23 -6.32 15.83 3.59
N LEU A 24 -5.58 14.74 3.66
CA LEU A 24 -5.85 13.68 4.61
C LEU A 24 -5.63 14.15 6.05
N ILE A 25 -6.58 13.83 6.92
CA ILE A 25 -6.49 14.10 8.35
C ILE A 25 -6.14 12.79 9.06
N SER A 26 -5.06 12.81 9.82
CA SER A 26 -4.57 11.62 10.50
C SER A 26 -5.55 11.07 11.53
N SER A 27 -5.65 9.75 11.58
CA SER A 27 -6.37 9.05 12.63
C SER A 27 -5.76 7.67 12.82
N ASN A 28 -5.91 7.12 14.00
CA ASN A 28 -5.39 5.79 14.30
C ASN A 28 -6.39 5.00 15.13
N ASN A 29 -6.90 3.92 14.56
CA ASN A 29 -7.79 2.98 15.22
C ASN A 29 -7.19 1.57 15.28
N GLY A 30 -5.90 1.46 15.04
CA GLY A 30 -5.17 0.19 15.07
C GLY A 30 -4.17 0.10 16.21
N GLU A 31 -3.30 -0.87 16.12
CA GLU A 31 -2.22 -1.09 17.06
C GLU A 31 -0.89 -0.84 16.36
N ILE A 32 -0.05 0.02 16.93
CA ILE A 32 1.23 0.41 16.38
C ILE A 32 2.32 0.07 17.38
N ASP A 33 3.31 -0.73 16.96
CA ASP A 33 4.48 -1.01 17.78
C ASP A 33 5.25 0.30 18.06
N GLU A 34 5.82 0.41 19.23
CA GLU A 34 6.51 1.65 19.65
C GLU A 34 7.73 2.00 18.78
N THR A 35 8.29 1.03 18.08
CA THR A 35 9.44 1.27 17.19
C THR A 35 9.06 1.81 15.82
N VAL A 36 7.78 1.83 15.50
CA VAL A 36 7.28 2.31 14.21
C VAL A 36 7.46 3.82 14.09
N LYS A 37 7.93 4.26 12.94
CA LYS A 37 8.06 5.68 12.64
C LYS A 37 6.95 6.11 11.71
N ILE A 38 6.24 7.15 12.09
CA ILE A 38 5.16 7.72 11.28
C ILE A 38 5.47 9.17 11.00
N GLU A 39 5.48 9.53 9.72
CA GLU A 39 5.67 10.91 9.27
C GLU A 39 4.49 11.31 8.39
N GLY A 40 4.04 12.55 8.53
CA GLY A 40 2.95 13.07 7.70
C GLY A 40 1.58 12.56 8.11
N SER A 41 0.62 12.69 7.21
CA SER A 41 -0.77 12.37 7.48
C SER A 41 -1.05 10.89 7.19
N VAL A 42 -1.48 10.15 8.20
CA VAL A 42 -1.72 8.71 8.08
C VAL A 42 -3.06 8.37 8.74
N VAL A 43 -3.90 7.64 8.02
CA VAL A 43 -5.15 7.08 8.54
C VAL A 43 -4.96 5.58 8.68
N ILE A 44 -5.21 5.06 9.87
CA ILE A 44 -5.07 3.63 10.19
C ILE A 44 -6.42 3.10 10.64
N GLY A 45 -6.95 2.12 9.92
CA GLY A 45 -8.25 1.55 10.19
C GLY A 45 -8.27 0.63 11.41
N GLU A 46 -9.47 0.20 11.78
CA GLU A 46 -9.67 -0.66 12.94
C GLU A 46 -8.98 -2.01 12.78
N ASN A 47 -8.41 -2.51 13.85
CA ASN A 47 -7.76 -3.82 13.93
C ASN A 47 -6.54 -3.96 13.01
N THR A 48 -6.03 -2.88 12.47
CA THR A 48 -4.80 -2.90 11.70
C THR A 48 -3.62 -2.90 12.67
N VAL A 49 -2.65 -3.77 12.39
CA VAL A 49 -1.46 -3.93 13.24
C VAL A 49 -0.23 -3.54 12.43
N ILE A 50 0.59 -2.67 13.00
CA ILE A 50 1.86 -2.27 12.40
C ILE A 50 2.97 -2.75 13.31
N GLN A 51 3.79 -3.66 12.81
CA GLN A 51 4.82 -4.35 13.60
C GLN A 51 6.14 -3.57 13.61
N SER A 52 7.07 -4.09 14.40
CA SER A 52 8.32 -3.38 14.73
C SER A 52 9.12 -2.93 13.52
N ASN A 53 9.73 -1.77 13.67
CA ASN A 53 10.64 -1.17 12.69
C ASN A 53 10.02 -0.85 11.34
N ALA A 54 8.69 -0.92 11.24
CA ALA A 54 8.01 -0.45 10.04
C ALA A 54 8.04 1.08 9.99
N LYS A 55 7.92 1.64 8.81
CA LYS A 55 7.90 3.08 8.60
C LYS A 55 6.73 3.46 7.71
N ILE A 56 5.96 4.44 8.14
CA ILE A 56 4.82 4.94 7.38
C ILE A 56 5.06 6.41 7.08
N ILE A 57 5.10 6.73 5.81
CA ILE A 57 5.32 8.11 5.35
C ILE A 57 4.04 8.58 4.68
N GLY A 58 3.37 9.54 5.29
CA GLY A 58 2.13 10.07 4.74
C GLY A 58 2.34 10.93 3.50
N PRO A 59 1.28 11.17 2.73
CA PRO A 59 -0.08 10.73 3.05
C PRO A 59 -0.32 9.26 2.73
N VAL A 60 -0.90 8.52 3.67
CA VAL A 60 -1.19 7.09 3.53
C VAL A 60 -2.53 6.77 4.20
N ILE A 61 -3.33 5.93 3.54
CA ILE A 61 -4.51 5.33 4.17
C ILE A 61 -4.29 3.82 4.25
N LEU A 62 -4.41 3.29 5.46
CA LEU A 62 -4.45 1.85 5.70
C LEU A 62 -5.86 1.48 6.12
N GLY A 63 -6.45 0.51 5.46
CA GLY A 63 -7.80 0.05 5.77
C GLY A 63 -7.88 -0.73 7.08
N ARG A 64 -8.92 -1.53 7.23
CA ARG A 64 -9.15 -2.34 8.43
C ARG A 64 -8.52 -3.71 8.29
N ASN A 65 -8.17 -4.30 9.43
CA ASN A 65 -7.67 -5.68 9.51
C ASN A 65 -6.40 -5.90 8.66
N CYS A 66 -5.61 -4.86 8.47
CA CYS A 66 -4.34 -4.99 7.77
C CYS A 66 -3.24 -5.42 8.73
N ILE A 67 -2.25 -6.12 8.20
CA ILE A 67 -1.05 -6.46 8.95
C ILE A 67 0.15 -5.94 8.18
N ILE A 68 0.78 -4.92 8.74
CA ILE A 68 2.01 -4.36 8.19
C ILE A 68 3.14 -4.95 9.01
N LYS A 69 3.82 -5.94 8.45
CA LYS A 69 4.84 -6.69 9.17
C LYS A 69 6.15 -5.90 9.27
N GLN A 70 7.06 -6.46 10.04
CA GLN A 70 8.34 -5.84 10.36
C GLN A 70 9.07 -5.33 9.13
N GLU A 71 9.78 -4.23 9.29
CA GLU A 71 10.67 -3.64 8.29
C GLU A 71 9.97 -3.13 7.02
N SER A 72 8.64 -3.13 6.99
CA SER A 72 7.89 -2.61 5.83
C SER A 72 7.95 -1.09 5.80
N VAL A 73 7.97 -0.51 4.60
CA VAL A 73 7.93 0.93 4.40
C VAL A 73 6.76 1.26 3.48
N ILE A 74 5.82 2.05 3.96
CA ILE A 74 4.62 2.38 3.21
C ILE A 74 4.55 3.91 3.01
N GLY A 75 4.36 4.31 1.79
CA GLY A 75 4.18 5.71 1.43
C GLY A 75 5.38 6.34 0.77
N PRO A 76 5.25 7.60 0.34
CA PRO A 76 4.04 8.41 0.41
C PRO A 76 3.01 8.09 -0.69
N ASN A 77 1.88 8.80 -0.65
CA ASN A 77 0.82 8.75 -1.67
C ASN A 77 0.31 7.34 -1.94
N THR A 78 0.02 6.60 -0.87
CA THR A 78 -0.37 5.20 -0.98
C THR A 78 -1.68 4.94 -0.25
N SER A 79 -2.56 4.21 -0.90
CA SER A 79 -3.82 3.77 -0.31
C SER A 79 -3.83 2.24 -0.26
N VAL A 80 -4.15 1.71 0.91
CA VAL A 80 -4.21 0.26 1.14
C VAL A 80 -5.61 -0.08 1.62
N GLY A 81 -6.25 -1.04 0.98
CA GLY A 81 -7.59 -1.48 1.33
C GLY A 81 -7.63 -2.32 2.60
N ASP A 82 -8.72 -3.06 2.78
CA ASP A 82 -8.92 -3.90 3.97
C ASP A 82 -8.28 -5.27 3.79
N ASP A 83 -7.94 -5.92 4.91
CA ASP A 83 -7.46 -7.30 4.91
C ASP A 83 -6.19 -7.50 4.07
N VAL A 84 -5.30 -6.53 4.08
CA VAL A 84 -4.04 -6.58 3.34
C VAL A 84 -2.89 -6.92 4.28
N THR A 85 -2.02 -7.83 3.84
CA THR A 85 -0.79 -8.17 4.56
C THR A 85 0.41 -7.76 3.73
N ILE A 86 1.29 -6.95 4.32
CA ILE A 86 2.51 -6.47 3.67
C ILE A 86 3.69 -6.85 4.56
N SER A 87 4.69 -7.50 3.99
CA SER A 87 5.86 -7.99 4.72
C SER A 87 7.14 -7.56 4.06
N ASN A 88 7.98 -6.85 4.80
CA ASN A 88 9.36 -6.50 4.42
C ASN A 88 9.48 -5.85 3.03
N SER A 89 8.48 -5.08 2.63
CA SER A 89 8.42 -4.46 1.30
C SER A 89 8.33 -2.95 1.42
N GLU A 90 8.76 -2.25 0.38
CA GLU A 90 8.60 -0.80 0.26
C GLU A 90 7.55 -0.51 -0.80
N ILE A 91 6.53 0.26 -0.43
CA ILE A 91 5.43 0.57 -1.33
C ILE A 91 5.20 2.08 -1.33
N SER A 92 5.23 2.70 -2.50
CA SER A 92 5.02 4.13 -2.63
C SER A 92 4.19 4.46 -3.86
N ASN A 93 3.47 5.57 -3.78
CA ASN A 93 2.69 6.12 -4.90
C ASN A 93 1.83 5.04 -5.58
N SER A 94 1.14 4.23 -4.78
CA SER A 94 0.44 3.04 -5.27
C SER A 94 -0.92 2.87 -4.60
N ILE A 95 -1.73 2.03 -5.20
CA ILE A 95 -3.04 1.65 -4.66
C ILE A 95 -3.05 0.13 -4.52
N ILE A 96 -3.20 -0.35 -3.29
CA ILE A 96 -3.30 -1.77 -2.99
C ILE A 96 -4.75 -2.04 -2.58
N MET A 97 -5.47 -2.77 -3.38
CA MET A 97 -6.88 -3.04 -3.10
C MET A 97 -7.01 -4.13 -2.02
N SER A 98 -8.23 -4.42 -1.62
CA SER A 98 -8.47 -5.28 -0.46
C SER A 98 -8.06 -6.74 -0.68
N SER A 99 -7.76 -7.44 0.41
CA SER A 99 -7.46 -8.86 0.42
C SER A 99 -6.23 -9.24 -0.39
N CYS A 100 -5.23 -8.37 -0.38
CA CYS A 100 -3.96 -8.63 -1.04
C CYS A 100 -2.90 -9.08 -0.04
N ARG A 101 -1.92 -9.82 -0.55
CA ARG A 101 -0.78 -10.26 0.23
C ARG A 101 0.50 -9.94 -0.54
N ILE A 102 1.39 -9.21 0.09
CA ILE A 102 2.65 -8.78 -0.52
C ILE A 102 3.76 -9.19 0.44
N GLU A 103 4.60 -10.11 0.01
CA GLU A 103 5.66 -10.64 0.86
C GLU A 103 7.00 -10.72 0.12
N GLY A 104 8.06 -10.45 0.85
CA GLY A 104 9.42 -10.48 0.32
C GLY A 104 10.01 -9.08 0.23
N SER A 105 11.27 -9.01 -0.15
CA SER A 105 11.99 -7.73 -0.26
C SER A 105 11.66 -7.04 -1.58
N LEU A 106 10.45 -6.51 -1.69
CA LEU A 106 9.96 -5.87 -2.90
C LEU A 106 9.98 -4.36 -2.77
N LYS A 107 10.24 -3.69 -3.88
CA LYS A 107 9.99 -2.24 -4.00
C LYS A 107 8.93 -2.06 -5.06
N ILE A 108 7.77 -1.62 -4.62
CA ILE A 108 6.60 -1.41 -5.48
C ILE A 108 6.33 0.09 -5.53
N LYS A 109 6.26 0.62 -6.74
CA LYS A 109 5.95 2.03 -6.93
C LYS A 109 5.10 2.21 -8.18
N ASN A 110 4.29 3.26 -8.17
CA ASN A 110 3.46 3.64 -9.31
C ASN A 110 2.58 2.49 -9.79
N SER A 111 2.02 1.73 -8.84
CA SER A 111 1.34 0.48 -9.15
C SER A 111 -0.08 0.48 -8.62
N ILE A 112 -0.93 -0.30 -9.29
CA ILE A 112 -2.29 -0.58 -8.83
C ILE A 112 -2.38 -2.10 -8.72
N ILE A 113 -2.63 -2.59 -7.52
CA ILE A 113 -2.74 -4.02 -7.27
C ILE A 113 -4.20 -4.33 -6.94
N SER A 114 -4.83 -5.09 -7.80
CA SER A 114 -6.26 -5.43 -7.67
C SER A 114 -6.53 -6.38 -6.51
N SER A 115 -7.77 -6.39 -6.06
CA SER A 115 -8.20 -7.21 -4.93
C SER A 115 -7.87 -8.69 -5.10
N ASN A 116 -7.60 -9.36 -4.00
CA ASN A 116 -7.33 -10.80 -3.94
C ASN A 116 -6.06 -11.22 -4.69
N SER A 117 -5.11 -10.30 -4.82
CA SER A 117 -3.83 -10.58 -5.47
C SER A 117 -2.79 -11.01 -4.44
N GLN A 118 -1.85 -11.86 -4.87
CA GLN A 118 -0.72 -12.26 -4.06
C GLN A 118 0.57 -12.02 -4.84
N ILE A 119 1.50 -11.34 -4.19
CA ILE A 119 2.84 -11.11 -4.75
C ILE A 119 3.82 -11.59 -3.70
N VAL A 120 4.57 -12.63 -4.05
CA VAL A 120 5.56 -13.21 -3.15
C VAL A 120 6.92 -13.23 -3.88
N SER A 121 7.95 -12.74 -3.22
CA SER A 121 9.29 -12.72 -3.80
C SER A 121 10.30 -13.33 -2.85
N ASN A 122 11.17 -14.14 -3.40
CA ASN A 122 12.34 -14.66 -2.70
C ASN A 122 13.62 -13.96 -3.18
N ASP A 123 13.47 -12.92 -3.99
CA ASP A 123 14.59 -12.18 -4.57
C ASP A 123 14.83 -10.89 -3.77
N ASP A 124 16.08 -10.67 -3.39
CA ASP A 124 16.50 -9.49 -2.63
C ASP A 124 17.03 -8.36 -3.51
N SER A 125 16.75 -8.37 -4.81
CA SER A 125 17.28 -7.36 -5.74
C SER A 125 16.94 -5.94 -5.29
N GLY A 126 15.81 -5.74 -4.65
CA GLY A 126 15.43 -4.43 -4.14
C GLY A 126 15.12 -3.40 -5.19
N GLU A 127 15.01 -3.77 -6.44
CA GLU A 127 14.67 -2.84 -7.52
C GLU A 127 13.18 -2.47 -7.48
N GLY A 128 12.89 -1.22 -7.83
CA GLY A 128 11.50 -0.76 -7.93
C GLY A 128 10.77 -1.48 -9.04
N LYS A 129 9.57 -1.92 -8.75
CA LYS A 129 8.74 -2.66 -9.71
C LYS A 129 7.39 -1.99 -9.86
N ILE A 130 6.83 -2.07 -11.06
CA ILE A 130 5.51 -1.55 -11.38
C ILE A 130 4.60 -2.72 -11.70
N PHE A 131 3.47 -2.80 -10.99
CA PHE A 131 2.51 -3.89 -11.18
C PHE A 131 1.12 -3.36 -11.51
N LEU A 132 0.49 -3.98 -12.50
CA LEU A 132 -0.90 -3.75 -12.86
C LEU A 132 -1.54 -5.13 -12.96
N LEU A 133 -2.28 -5.50 -11.91
CA LEU A 133 -2.78 -6.87 -11.78
C LEU A 133 -4.29 -6.92 -11.79
N GLY A 134 -4.82 -7.92 -12.47
CA GLY A 134 -6.23 -8.24 -12.40
C GLY A 134 -6.55 -8.93 -11.08
N GLU A 135 -7.83 -8.91 -10.71
CA GLU A 135 -8.29 -9.54 -9.49
C GLU A 135 -7.94 -11.02 -9.44
N GLY A 136 -7.48 -11.47 -8.29
CA GLY A 136 -7.11 -12.87 -8.09
C GLY A 136 -5.76 -13.26 -8.66
N THR A 137 -4.98 -12.31 -9.13
CA THR A 137 -3.67 -12.60 -9.70
C THR A 137 -2.67 -12.97 -8.61
N LYS A 138 -1.82 -13.94 -8.91
CA LYS A 138 -0.73 -14.36 -8.02
C LYS A 138 0.58 -14.26 -8.76
N ILE A 139 1.55 -13.62 -8.13
CA ILE A 139 2.90 -13.46 -8.69
C ILE A 139 3.92 -13.98 -7.69
N TYR A 140 4.80 -14.85 -8.16
CA TYR A 140 5.91 -15.36 -7.37
C TYR A 140 7.21 -14.93 -8.05
N LEU A 141 7.94 -14.07 -7.40
CA LEU A 141 9.14 -13.46 -7.96
C LEU A 141 10.43 -14.00 -7.34
#